data_ac95401a6f532386bacf77513a83c2f1
#
_entry.id   ac95401a6f532386bacf77513a83c2f1
#
_cell.length_a   1.000
_cell.length_b   1.000
_cell.length_c   1.000
_cell.angle_alpha   90.00
_cell.angle_beta   90.00
_cell.angle_gamma   90.00
#
_symmetry.space_group_name_H-M   'P 1'
#
loop_
_entity.id
_entity.type
_entity.pdbx_description
1 polymer ?
#
loop_
_entity_poly.entity_id
_entity_poly.type
_entity_poly.pdbx_seq_one_letter_code
_entity_poly.pdbx_strand_id
1 'polypeptide(L)'
;MSGTPMEVSVALGLLVSELSDEPWKGKVITFSAEPQLHVIQGDDLKSKTEFVMYMDWGMNTDFQKVFDRILDVAVDGNLKEEQMIKRIFVFSDMEFDEASANSWETDYQAITRNYREKGYGSAVPQIVFWNLRDSRATPVPATQKGVALVSGFSKNLLTLFLDNEGDISPVEAMEAAIAGPEYQKLVVMD
;
A
#
# COMPACT_ATOMS: atom_id res chain seq x y z
N MET A 1 9.30 -7.47 -11.49
CA MET A 1 10.00 -7.73 -10.18
C MET A 1 10.24 -9.22 -10.03
N SER A 2 11.42 -9.69 -9.53
CA SER A 2 11.76 -11.11 -9.33
C SER A 2 12.75 -11.25 -8.17
N GLY A 3 12.97 -12.50 -7.69
CA GLY A 3 13.88 -12.79 -6.56
C GLY A 3 13.40 -12.21 -5.24
N THR A 4 14.34 -11.82 -4.36
CA THR A 4 14.05 -11.31 -3.02
C THR A 4 13.03 -10.17 -2.97
N PRO A 5 13.03 -9.16 -3.85
CA PRO A 5 11.98 -8.14 -3.86
C PRO A 5 10.58 -8.72 -4.04
N MET A 6 10.41 -9.74 -4.90
CA MET A 6 9.12 -10.40 -5.08
C MET A 6 8.70 -11.20 -3.84
N GLU A 7 9.63 -11.94 -3.25
CA GLU A 7 9.37 -12.69 -2.02
C GLU A 7 8.94 -11.79 -0.87
N VAL A 8 9.61 -10.64 -0.70
CA VAL A 8 9.25 -9.63 0.30
C VAL A 8 7.90 -8.99 0.00
N SER A 9 7.62 -8.68 -1.27
CA SER A 9 6.31 -8.15 -1.69
C SER A 9 5.17 -9.10 -1.30
N VAL A 10 5.32 -10.39 -1.61
CA VAL A 10 4.34 -11.41 -1.23
C VAL A 10 4.18 -11.51 0.27
N ALA A 11 5.28 -11.54 1.02
CA ALA A 11 5.26 -11.66 2.48
C ALA A 11 4.57 -10.46 3.15
N LEU A 12 4.93 -9.23 2.73
CA LEU A 12 4.32 -8.01 3.27
C LEU A 12 2.86 -7.87 2.84
N GLY A 13 2.52 -8.23 1.59
CA GLY A 13 1.15 -8.23 1.09
C GLY A 13 0.26 -9.19 1.87
N LEU A 14 0.72 -10.41 2.15
CA LEU A 14 0.03 -11.37 2.99
C LEU A 14 -0.16 -10.84 4.42
N LEU A 15 0.90 -10.29 5.02
CA LEU A 15 0.85 -9.75 6.37
C LEU A 15 -0.18 -8.61 6.48
N VAL A 16 -0.14 -7.63 5.56
CA VAL A 16 -1.11 -6.53 5.53
C VAL A 16 -2.52 -7.05 5.35
N SER A 17 -2.75 -8.00 4.45
CA SER A 17 -4.07 -8.55 4.19
C SER A 17 -4.66 -9.26 5.41
N GLU A 18 -3.85 -10.01 6.17
CA GLU A 18 -4.28 -10.71 7.39
C GLU A 18 -4.56 -9.75 8.56
N LEU A 19 -3.85 -8.62 8.62
CA LEU A 19 -4.02 -7.59 9.66
C LEU A 19 -5.14 -6.59 9.33
N SER A 20 -5.68 -6.62 8.13
CA SER A 20 -6.79 -5.77 7.73
C SER A 20 -8.10 -6.19 8.41
N ASP A 21 -8.99 -5.22 8.62
CA ASP A 21 -10.34 -5.46 9.14
C ASP A 21 -11.28 -5.96 8.03
N GLU A 22 -12.38 -6.60 8.44
CA GLU A 22 -13.46 -6.91 7.52
C GLU A 22 -14.12 -5.62 6.97
N PRO A 23 -14.51 -5.58 5.69
CA PRO A 23 -14.53 -6.69 4.74
C PRO A 23 -13.24 -6.87 3.92
N TRP A 24 -12.16 -6.19 4.25
CA TRP A 24 -10.91 -6.14 3.47
C TRP A 24 -9.91 -7.24 3.83
N LYS A 25 -10.13 -7.92 4.94
CA LYS A 25 -9.25 -9.00 5.42
C LYS A 25 -9.07 -10.09 4.39
N GLY A 26 -7.82 -10.54 4.23
CA GLY A 26 -7.47 -11.60 3.28
C GLY A 26 -7.61 -11.23 1.81
N LYS A 27 -7.63 -9.93 1.49
CA LYS A 27 -7.78 -9.45 0.11
C LYS A 27 -6.52 -8.76 -0.38
N VAL A 28 -6.21 -8.97 -1.66
CA VAL A 28 -5.13 -8.31 -2.40
C VAL A 28 -5.64 -7.91 -3.78
N ILE A 29 -4.99 -6.91 -4.37
CA ILE A 29 -5.30 -6.45 -5.72
C ILE A 29 -4.08 -6.71 -6.61
N THR A 30 -4.32 -7.28 -7.81
CA THR A 30 -3.26 -7.45 -8.80
C THR A 30 -2.78 -6.11 -9.34
N PHE A 31 -1.47 -6.01 -9.54
CA PHE A 31 -0.83 -4.86 -10.15
C PHE A 31 -0.84 -5.04 -11.68
N SER A 32 -1.90 -4.57 -12.34
CA SER A 32 -2.14 -4.77 -13.77
C SER A 32 -2.94 -3.60 -14.39
N ALA A 33 -3.04 -3.57 -15.72
CA ALA A 33 -3.88 -2.61 -16.44
C ALA A 33 -5.39 -2.84 -16.18
N GLU A 34 -5.76 -4.04 -15.77
CA GLU A 34 -7.11 -4.42 -15.35
C GLU A 34 -7.03 -5.01 -13.93
N PRO A 35 -6.92 -4.18 -12.88
CA PRO A 35 -6.75 -4.63 -11.51
C PRO A 35 -7.93 -5.49 -11.06
N GLN A 36 -7.64 -6.61 -10.41
CA GLN A 36 -8.64 -7.50 -9.85
C GLN A 36 -8.43 -7.65 -8.35
N LEU A 37 -9.54 -7.59 -7.60
CA LEU A 37 -9.55 -7.87 -6.17
C LEU A 37 -9.69 -9.38 -5.97
N HIS A 38 -8.69 -9.99 -5.34
CA HIS A 38 -8.66 -11.40 -5.03
C HIS A 38 -8.83 -11.63 -3.53
N VAL A 39 -9.61 -12.65 -3.18
CA VAL A 39 -9.61 -13.23 -1.85
C VAL A 39 -8.54 -14.31 -1.82
N ILE A 40 -7.54 -14.16 -0.97
CA ILE A 40 -6.43 -15.11 -0.85
C ILE A 40 -6.97 -16.48 -0.44
N GLN A 41 -6.58 -17.51 -1.19
CA GLN A 41 -6.99 -18.89 -0.95
C GLN A 41 -5.86 -19.67 -0.29
N GLY A 42 -6.22 -20.63 0.55
CA GLY A 42 -5.31 -21.54 1.22
C GLY A 42 -5.52 -21.60 2.73
N ASP A 43 -5.23 -22.77 3.31
CA ASP A 43 -5.46 -23.04 4.74
C ASP A 43 -4.20 -22.78 5.57
N ASP A 44 -3.03 -22.71 4.93
CA ASP A 44 -1.74 -22.47 5.59
C ASP A 44 -0.93 -21.38 4.87
N LEU A 45 0.16 -20.94 5.50
CA LEU A 45 1.02 -19.90 4.97
C LEU A 45 1.61 -20.27 3.60
N LYS A 46 1.95 -21.54 3.39
CA LYS A 46 2.54 -22.01 2.14
C LYS A 46 1.55 -21.88 0.98
N SER A 47 0.35 -22.40 1.15
CA SER A 47 -0.70 -22.36 0.12
C SER A 47 -1.13 -20.92 -0.19
N LYS A 48 -1.24 -20.05 0.81
CA LYS A 48 -1.50 -18.63 0.63
C LYS A 48 -0.38 -17.91 -0.14
N THR A 49 0.88 -18.21 0.20
CA THR A 49 2.04 -17.67 -0.50
C THR A 49 2.06 -18.10 -1.96
N GLU A 50 1.83 -19.39 -2.23
CA GLU A 50 1.75 -19.93 -3.58
C GLU A 50 0.61 -19.25 -4.36
N PHE A 51 -0.58 -19.09 -3.76
CA PHE A 51 -1.69 -18.39 -4.38
C PHE A 51 -1.29 -16.98 -4.85
N VAL A 52 -0.70 -16.17 -3.96
CA VAL A 52 -0.30 -14.79 -4.30
C VAL A 52 0.81 -14.78 -5.32
N MET A 53 1.81 -15.68 -5.25
CA MET A 53 2.91 -15.74 -6.20
C MET A 53 2.46 -16.08 -7.63
N TYR A 54 1.42 -16.90 -7.78
CA TYR A 54 0.90 -17.35 -9.08
C TYR A 54 -0.26 -16.53 -9.62
N MET A 55 -0.62 -15.42 -8.96
CA MET A 55 -1.59 -14.48 -9.52
C MET A 55 -1.07 -13.91 -10.83
N ASP A 56 -1.97 -13.47 -11.69
CA ASP A 56 -1.61 -12.81 -12.95
C ASP A 56 -1.12 -11.38 -12.70
N TRP A 57 0.20 -11.23 -12.68
CA TRP A 57 0.88 -9.96 -12.48
C TRP A 57 1.07 -9.27 -13.84
N GLY A 58 0.34 -8.17 -14.06
CA GLY A 58 0.52 -7.33 -15.24
C GLY A 58 1.83 -6.50 -15.19
N MET A 59 2.15 -5.86 -16.30
CA MET A 59 3.33 -4.98 -16.43
C MET A 59 2.98 -3.52 -16.14
N ASN A 60 1.76 -3.09 -16.44
CA ASN A 60 1.29 -1.71 -16.29
C ASN A 60 0.14 -1.67 -15.29
N THR A 61 0.08 -0.62 -14.46
CA THR A 61 -0.99 -0.46 -13.48
C THR A 61 -1.74 0.84 -13.73
N ASP A 62 -3.05 0.69 -13.84
CA ASP A 62 -3.99 1.79 -13.80
C ASP A 62 -4.43 2.01 -12.35
N PHE A 63 -3.83 3.01 -11.68
CA PHE A 63 -4.15 3.32 -10.29
C PHE A 63 -5.58 3.80 -10.10
N GLN A 64 -6.14 4.53 -11.04
CA GLN A 64 -7.52 4.98 -10.96
C GLN A 64 -8.45 3.78 -10.87
N LYS A 65 -8.24 2.76 -11.71
CA LYS A 65 -9.02 1.52 -11.65
C LYS A 65 -8.87 0.75 -10.35
N VAL A 66 -7.71 0.80 -9.68
CA VAL A 66 -7.55 0.21 -8.34
C VAL A 66 -8.51 0.87 -7.34
N PHE A 67 -8.56 2.19 -7.32
CA PHE A 67 -9.47 2.93 -6.44
C PHE A 67 -10.95 2.71 -6.82
N ASP A 68 -11.25 2.64 -8.12
CA ASP A 68 -12.61 2.35 -8.60
C ASP A 68 -13.06 0.95 -8.14
N ARG A 69 -12.17 -0.07 -8.18
CA ARG A 69 -12.48 -1.42 -7.66
C ARG A 69 -12.78 -1.43 -6.16
N ILE A 70 -12.04 -0.67 -5.38
CA ILE A 70 -12.31 -0.52 -3.95
C ILE A 70 -13.66 0.14 -3.73
N LEU A 71 -13.95 1.18 -4.50
CA LEU A 71 -15.20 1.91 -4.44
C LEU A 71 -16.40 1.05 -4.86
N ASP A 72 -16.26 0.22 -5.89
CA ASP A 72 -17.28 -0.75 -6.30
C ASP A 72 -17.64 -1.71 -5.16
N VAL A 73 -16.63 -2.27 -4.47
CA VAL A 73 -16.86 -3.15 -3.31
C VAL A 73 -17.61 -2.43 -2.20
N ALA A 74 -17.28 -1.16 -1.96
CA ALA A 74 -17.95 -0.36 -0.94
C ALA A 74 -19.40 -0.08 -1.29
N VAL A 75 -19.68 0.29 -2.54
CA VAL A 75 -21.03 0.58 -3.04
C VAL A 75 -21.88 -0.69 -3.04
N ASP A 76 -21.37 -1.79 -3.60
CA ASP A 76 -22.09 -3.06 -3.70
C ASP A 76 -22.35 -3.67 -2.31
N GLY A 77 -21.39 -3.52 -1.40
CA GLY A 77 -21.52 -3.96 -0.01
C GLY A 77 -22.30 -2.99 0.89
N ASN A 78 -22.72 -1.83 0.38
CA ASN A 78 -23.32 -0.74 1.16
C ASN A 78 -22.53 -0.44 2.43
N LEU A 79 -21.20 -0.34 2.31
CA LEU A 79 -20.30 -0.10 3.43
C LEU A 79 -20.45 1.32 3.94
N LYS A 80 -20.23 1.49 5.24
CA LYS A 80 -20.10 2.83 5.83
C LYS A 80 -18.69 3.37 5.60
N GLU A 81 -18.50 4.68 5.68
CA GLU A 81 -17.18 5.31 5.54
C GLU A 81 -16.14 4.77 6.54
N GLU A 82 -16.57 4.42 7.76
CA GLU A 82 -15.70 3.84 8.78
C GLU A 82 -15.23 2.42 8.45
N GLN A 83 -15.90 1.74 7.53
CA GLN A 83 -15.54 0.40 7.05
C GLN A 83 -14.63 0.44 5.81
N MET A 84 -14.33 1.63 5.30
CA MET A 84 -13.41 1.80 4.19
C MET A 84 -11.97 1.58 4.62
N ILE A 85 -11.15 1.08 3.68
CA ILE A 85 -9.71 0.99 3.91
C ILE A 85 -9.12 2.40 4.06
N LYS A 86 -8.21 2.56 5.00
CA LYS A 86 -7.51 3.84 5.23
C LYS A 86 -6.29 3.98 4.33
N ARG A 87 -5.64 2.87 3.97
CA ARG A 87 -4.38 2.84 3.21
C ARG A 87 -4.32 1.71 2.20
N ILE A 88 -3.69 1.99 1.07
CA ILE A 88 -3.32 1.01 0.04
C ILE A 88 -1.79 0.92 0.04
N PHE A 89 -1.25 -0.27 0.27
CA PHE A 89 0.18 -0.53 0.18
C PHE A 89 0.53 -1.06 -1.20
N VAL A 90 1.44 -0.37 -1.90
CA VAL A 90 1.96 -0.77 -3.22
C VAL A 90 3.40 -1.22 -3.05
N PHE A 91 3.61 -2.52 -2.99
CA PHE A 91 4.94 -3.13 -2.91
C PHE A 91 5.51 -3.32 -4.32
N SER A 92 6.52 -2.54 -4.68
CA SER A 92 7.02 -2.46 -6.07
C SER A 92 8.52 -2.19 -6.11
N ASP A 93 9.13 -2.39 -7.29
CA ASP A 93 10.47 -1.91 -7.62
C ASP A 93 10.49 -0.45 -8.12
N MET A 94 9.36 0.23 -8.07
CA MET A 94 9.15 1.63 -8.50
C MET A 94 9.48 1.90 -9.98
N GLU A 95 9.73 0.88 -10.77
CA GLU A 95 9.87 1.01 -12.21
C GLU A 95 8.47 1.00 -12.85
N PHE A 96 7.79 2.14 -12.74
CA PHE A 96 6.52 2.36 -13.43
C PHE A 96 6.81 2.85 -14.84
N ASP A 97 6.17 2.24 -15.83
CA ASP A 97 6.21 2.77 -17.17
C ASP A 97 5.62 4.19 -17.20
N GLU A 98 6.25 5.11 -17.90
CA GLU A 98 5.74 6.49 -18.13
C GLU A 98 4.39 6.53 -18.88
N ALA A 99 3.79 5.37 -19.07
CA ALA A 99 2.56 5.16 -19.86
C ALA A 99 1.24 5.52 -19.15
N SER A 100 1.28 6.05 -17.93
CA SER A 100 0.13 6.78 -17.40
C SER A 100 0.05 8.10 -18.16
N ALA A 101 -0.91 8.19 -19.08
CA ALA A 101 -1.15 9.39 -19.90
C ALA A 101 -1.51 10.63 -19.05
N ASN A 102 -1.73 10.45 -17.77
CA ASN A 102 -2.11 11.47 -16.81
C ASN A 102 -1.07 11.60 -15.70
N SER A 103 -0.84 12.83 -15.23
CA SER A 103 -0.07 13.03 -14.01
C SER A 103 -0.84 12.46 -12.79
N TRP A 104 -0.14 11.96 -11.78
CA TRP A 104 -0.77 11.50 -10.52
C TRP A 104 -1.73 12.54 -9.93
N GLU A 105 -1.42 13.82 -10.03
CA GLU A 105 -2.28 14.89 -9.53
C GLU A 105 -3.65 14.85 -10.21
N THR A 106 -3.67 14.63 -11.54
CA THR A 106 -4.91 14.49 -12.31
C THR A 106 -5.69 13.24 -11.90
N ASP A 107 -5.01 12.11 -11.74
CA ASP A 107 -5.60 10.84 -11.31
C ASP A 107 -6.17 10.97 -9.89
N TYR A 108 -5.43 11.57 -8.96
CA TYR A 108 -5.90 11.78 -7.58
C TYR A 108 -7.13 12.70 -7.50
N GLN A 109 -7.21 13.73 -8.35
CA GLN A 109 -8.40 14.58 -8.46
C GLN A 109 -9.61 13.81 -8.98
N ALA A 110 -9.41 12.96 -10.00
CA ALA A 110 -10.46 12.10 -10.55
C ALA A 110 -10.95 11.08 -9.50
N ILE A 111 -10.04 10.42 -8.79
CA ILE A 111 -10.35 9.50 -7.69
C ILE A 111 -11.18 10.22 -6.62
N THR A 112 -10.70 11.37 -6.13
CA THR A 112 -11.40 12.14 -5.09
C THR A 112 -12.80 12.54 -5.52
N ARG A 113 -12.98 12.91 -6.78
CA ARG A 113 -14.29 13.23 -7.35
C ARG A 113 -15.20 12.01 -7.36
N ASN A 114 -14.72 10.86 -7.86
CA ASN A 114 -15.49 9.62 -7.94
C ASN A 114 -15.97 9.16 -6.54
N TYR A 115 -15.07 9.21 -5.55
CA TYR A 115 -15.42 8.88 -4.16
C TYR A 115 -16.48 9.82 -3.60
N ARG A 116 -16.36 11.13 -3.87
CA ARG A 116 -17.37 12.12 -3.43
C ARG A 116 -18.72 11.89 -4.08
N GLU A 117 -18.76 11.60 -5.37
CA GLU A 117 -20.01 11.34 -6.11
C GLU A 117 -20.74 10.09 -5.61
N LYS A 118 -20.00 9.12 -5.08
CA LYS A 118 -20.55 7.90 -4.49
C LYS A 118 -20.84 7.99 -2.97
N GLY A 119 -20.59 9.16 -2.36
CA GLY A 119 -20.85 9.37 -0.93
C GLY A 119 -19.70 8.98 0.00
N TYR A 120 -18.50 8.70 -0.53
CA TYR A 120 -17.31 8.30 0.22
C TYR A 120 -16.19 9.36 0.20
N GLY A 121 -16.55 10.63 0.05
CA GLY A 121 -15.59 11.71 -0.17
C GLY A 121 -14.58 11.93 0.95
N SER A 122 -14.88 11.55 2.19
CA SER A 122 -13.97 11.61 3.34
C SER A 122 -13.13 10.34 3.51
N ALA A 123 -13.44 9.28 2.79
CA ALA A 123 -12.85 7.94 2.92
C ALA A 123 -11.93 7.54 1.75
N VAL A 124 -11.36 8.52 1.04
CA VAL A 124 -10.36 8.24 -0.01
C VAL A 124 -9.09 7.68 0.64
N PRO A 125 -8.68 6.45 0.32
CA PRO A 125 -7.50 5.85 0.93
C PRO A 125 -6.21 6.61 0.62
N GLN A 126 -5.29 6.66 1.58
CA GLN A 126 -3.90 7.03 1.31
C GLN A 126 -3.20 5.90 0.55
N ILE A 127 -2.22 6.26 -0.29
CA ILE A 127 -1.39 5.28 -0.98
C ILE A 127 0.03 5.31 -0.41
N VAL A 128 0.54 4.13 -0.06
CA VAL A 128 1.91 3.95 0.44
C VAL A 128 2.70 3.21 -0.64
N PHE A 129 3.53 3.92 -1.37
CA PHE A 129 4.46 3.33 -2.32
C PHE A 129 5.68 2.81 -1.57
N TRP A 130 5.87 1.50 -1.60
CA TRP A 130 6.96 0.83 -0.89
C TRP A 130 7.98 0.26 -1.87
N ASN A 131 9.13 0.94 -1.97
CA ASN A 131 10.23 0.57 -2.84
C ASN A 131 11.01 -0.62 -2.27
N LEU A 132 11.01 -1.74 -2.99
CA LEU A 132 11.68 -2.98 -2.60
C LEU A 132 12.99 -3.24 -3.37
N ARG A 133 13.47 -2.31 -4.21
CA ARG A 133 14.63 -2.55 -5.09
C ARG A 133 15.67 -1.44 -5.10
N ASP A 134 15.68 -0.52 -4.18
CA ASP A 134 16.63 0.61 -4.22
C ASP A 134 16.59 1.40 -5.55
N SER A 135 15.44 1.43 -6.22
CA SER A 135 15.22 2.28 -7.38
C SER A 135 15.21 3.74 -6.97
N ARG A 136 15.80 4.62 -7.80
CA ARG A 136 15.74 6.07 -7.63
C ARG A 136 14.47 6.68 -8.23
N ALA A 137 13.72 5.90 -8.98
CA ALA A 137 12.45 6.33 -9.54
C ALA A 137 11.41 6.51 -8.41
N THR A 138 10.64 7.58 -8.50
CA THR A 138 9.49 7.83 -7.63
C THR A 138 8.27 8.05 -8.49
N PRO A 139 7.14 7.37 -8.21
CA PRO A 139 5.93 7.52 -9.03
C PRO A 139 5.32 8.92 -8.91
N VAL A 140 5.59 9.59 -7.80
CA VAL A 140 5.05 10.92 -7.47
C VAL A 140 6.04 11.70 -6.62
N PRO A 141 5.94 13.05 -6.56
CA PRO A 141 6.70 13.85 -5.61
C PRO A 141 6.39 13.46 -4.16
N ALA A 142 7.40 13.48 -3.29
CA ALA A 142 7.24 13.16 -1.85
C ALA A 142 6.27 14.10 -1.12
N THR A 143 6.00 15.27 -1.67
CA THR A 143 5.06 16.28 -1.13
C THR A 143 3.62 16.06 -1.58
N GLN A 144 3.36 15.03 -2.40
CA GLN A 144 2.03 14.77 -2.93
C GLN A 144 1.07 14.39 -1.79
N LYS A 145 -0.07 15.09 -1.71
CA LYS A 145 -1.11 14.79 -0.72
C LYS A 145 -1.68 13.37 -0.92
N GLY A 146 -1.92 12.68 0.17
CA GLY A 146 -2.47 11.32 0.16
C GLY A 146 -1.48 10.24 -0.23
N VAL A 147 -0.18 10.56 -0.26
CA VAL A 147 0.89 9.63 -0.65
C VAL A 147 1.97 9.58 0.43
N ALA A 148 2.47 8.38 0.70
CA ALA A 148 3.69 8.16 1.45
C ALA A 148 4.68 7.34 0.60
N LEU A 149 5.97 7.67 0.69
CA LEU A 149 7.05 6.96 0.00
C LEU A 149 7.92 6.26 1.05
N VAL A 150 8.08 4.95 0.91
CA VAL A 150 8.85 4.10 1.82
C VAL A 150 9.84 3.28 1.03
N SER A 151 11.01 2.98 1.59
CA SER A 151 12.04 2.16 0.95
C SER A 151 12.64 1.16 1.94
N GLY A 152 12.97 -0.02 1.44
CA GLY A 152 13.65 -1.07 2.21
C GLY A 152 12.74 -2.23 2.64
N PHE A 153 13.29 -3.16 3.43
CA PHE A 153 12.64 -4.42 3.82
C PHE A 153 12.25 -4.48 5.30
N SER A 154 12.25 -3.33 5.99
CA SER A 154 12.05 -3.31 7.44
C SER A 154 10.57 -3.54 7.82
N LYS A 155 10.32 -4.63 8.55
CA LYS A 155 9.01 -4.87 9.18
C LYS A 155 8.62 -3.76 10.18
N ASN A 156 9.59 -3.10 10.79
CA ASN A 156 9.33 -2.03 11.76
C ASN A 156 8.68 -0.82 11.11
N LEU A 157 9.01 -0.54 9.84
CA LEU A 157 8.32 0.50 9.07
C LEU A 157 6.84 0.16 8.85
N LEU A 158 6.52 -1.13 8.59
CA LEU A 158 5.13 -1.55 8.48
C LEU A 158 4.36 -1.35 9.80
N THR A 159 4.98 -1.70 10.94
CA THR A 159 4.39 -1.47 12.26
C THR A 159 4.04 0.01 12.47
N LEU A 160 4.93 0.93 12.07
CA LEU A 160 4.66 2.37 12.17
C LEU A 160 3.40 2.78 11.38
N PHE A 161 3.19 2.24 10.19
CA PHE A 161 1.99 2.52 9.41
C PHE A 161 0.73 1.88 9.98
N LEU A 162 0.84 0.76 10.66
CA LEU A 162 -0.30 0.06 11.26
C LEU A 162 -0.71 0.70 12.59
N ASP A 163 0.26 1.14 13.40
CA ASP A 163 0.03 1.69 14.74
C ASP A 163 -0.38 3.17 14.72
N ASN A 164 0.00 3.92 13.66
CA ASN A 164 -0.33 5.33 13.53
C ASN A 164 -1.51 5.57 12.57
N GLU A 165 -2.56 6.20 13.08
CA GLU A 165 -3.72 6.58 12.26
C GLU A 165 -3.47 7.80 11.37
N GLY A 166 -2.36 8.54 11.60
CA GLY A 166 -2.01 9.78 10.91
C GLY A 166 -0.91 9.63 9.84
N ASP A 167 -0.52 10.77 9.30
CA ASP A 167 0.64 10.87 8.41
C ASP A 167 1.91 10.59 9.23
N ILE A 168 2.73 9.66 8.75
CA ILE A 168 4.02 9.36 9.37
C ILE A 168 5.03 10.38 8.85
N SER A 169 5.55 11.20 9.74
CA SER A 169 6.65 12.09 9.40
C SER A 169 7.98 11.32 9.35
N PRO A 170 8.93 11.73 8.50
CA PRO A 170 10.27 11.12 8.50
C PRO A 170 10.96 11.20 9.88
N VAL A 171 10.67 12.22 10.67
CA VAL A 171 11.21 12.40 12.03
C VAL A 171 10.65 11.34 12.96
N GLU A 172 9.32 11.12 12.97
CA GLU A 172 8.70 10.08 13.80
C GLU A 172 9.18 8.68 13.43
N ALA A 173 9.36 8.40 12.12
CA ALA A 173 9.93 7.14 11.67
C ALA A 173 11.38 6.95 12.17
N MET A 174 12.19 8.00 12.16
CA MET A 174 13.55 7.97 12.68
C MET A 174 13.55 7.79 14.21
N GLU A 175 12.76 8.57 14.93
CA GLU A 175 12.65 8.47 16.39
C GLU A 175 12.20 7.08 16.83
N ALA A 176 11.19 6.51 16.18
CA ALA A 176 10.74 5.14 16.44
C ALA A 176 11.83 4.10 16.17
N ALA A 177 12.62 4.28 15.10
CA ALA A 177 13.72 3.37 14.77
C ALA A 177 14.84 3.36 15.81
N ILE A 178 15.09 4.48 16.52
CA ILE A 178 16.13 4.63 17.54
C ILE A 178 15.58 4.59 18.99
N ALA A 179 14.28 4.39 19.17
CA ALA A 179 13.66 4.32 20.49
C ALA A 179 13.91 2.98 21.23
N GLY A 180 14.49 1.99 20.55
CA GLY A 180 14.77 0.66 21.12
C GLY A 180 15.69 0.72 22.34
N PRO A 181 15.53 -0.24 23.30
CA PRO A 181 16.31 -0.27 24.54
C PRO A 181 17.82 -0.39 24.29
N GLU A 182 18.22 -0.90 23.13
CA GLU A 182 19.61 -0.98 22.67
C GLU A 182 20.24 0.40 22.46
N TYR A 183 19.46 1.39 22.02
CA TYR A 183 19.92 2.76 21.78
C TYR A 183 19.90 3.64 23.04
N GLN A 184 19.05 3.29 24.02
CA GLN A 184 18.95 4.03 25.30
C GLN A 184 20.25 4.00 26.13
N LYS A 185 21.18 3.09 25.80
CA LYS A 185 22.48 2.95 26.45
C LYS A 185 23.55 3.88 25.87
N LEU A 186 23.25 4.56 24.78
CA LEU A 186 24.18 5.50 24.16
C LEU A 186 24.20 6.81 24.97
N VAL A 187 25.36 7.15 25.52
CA VAL A 187 25.59 8.42 26.20
C VAL A 187 26.64 9.19 25.39
N VAL A 188 26.28 10.39 24.95
CA VAL A 188 27.25 11.31 24.35
C VAL A 188 27.97 11.99 25.50
N MET A 189 29.29 11.77 25.60
CA MET A 189 30.16 12.46 26.55
C MET A 189 30.82 13.65 25.83
N ASP A 190 30.44 14.85 26.22
CA ASP A 190 31.07 16.10 25.76
C ASP A 190 32.44 16.31 26.44
#